data_9c23116a12aa734503d6e0c4c17ad02d
#
_entry.id   9c23116a12aa734503d6e0c4c17ad02d
#
_cell.length_a   1.000
_cell.length_b   1.000
_cell.length_c   1.000
_cell.angle_alpha   90.00
_cell.angle_beta   90.00
_cell.angle_gamma   90.00
#
_symmetry.space_group_name_H-M   'P 1'
#
loop_
_entity.id
_entity.type
_entity.pdbx_description
1 polymer ?
#
loop_
_entity_poly.entity_id
_entity_poly.type
_entity_poly.pdbx_seq_one_letter_code
_entity_poly.pdbx_strand_id
1 'polypeptide(L)'
;MIDGRYEPATIEEETRITLENIGRILASAGAGFDDVVRCGCFLADINDFDAMNGVYAGYFTDPRPARTTVQVAALPGGIKVEIDCVVLLPK
;
A
#
# COMPACT_ATOMS: atom_id res chain seq x y z
N MET A 1 -6.84 2.12 -13.34
CA MET A 1 -7.11 2.71 -14.67
C MET A 1 -8.57 3.04 -14.79
N ILE A 2 -8.87 4.13 -15.45
CA ILE A 2 -10.23 4.55 -15.73
C ILE A 2 -10.46 4.34 -17.22
N ASP A 3 -11.57 3.73 -17.59
CA ASP A 3 -11.93 3.45 -19.00
C ASP A 3 -10.84 2.71 -19.78
N GLY A 4 -10.16 1.79 -19.12
CA GLY A 4 -9.10 1.01 -19.73
C GLY A 4 -7.82 1.78 -20.01
N ARG A 5 -7.74 3.04 -19.59
CA ARG A 5 -6.56 3.89 -19.75
C ARG A 5 -5.97 4.25 -18.41
N TYR A 6 -4.65 4.43 -18.37
CA TYR A 6 -4.01 4.95 -17.19
C TYR A 6 -4.38 6.43 -17.02
N GLU A 7 -4.94 6.77 -15.87
CA GLU A 7 -5.21 8.14 -15.50
C GLU A 7 -4.22 8.50 -14.38
N PRO A 8 -3.40 9.55 -14.54
CA PRO A 8 -2.52 9.95 -13.47
C PRO A 8 -3.32 10.29 -12.22
N ALA A 9 -2.90 9.71 -11.11
CA ALA A 9 -3.53 9.93 -9.82
C ALA A 9 -2.51 10.55 -8.87
N THR A 10 -2.99 11.16 -7.80
CA THR A 10 -2.10 11.65 -6.76
C THR A 10 -1.52 10.48 -5.98
N ILE A 11 -0.42 10.72 -5.29
CA ILE A 11 0.17 9.70 -4.44
C ILE A 11 -0.83 9.25 -3.36
N GLU A 12 -1.62 10.15 -2.84
CA GLU A 12 -2.64 9.84 -1.83
C GLU A 12 -3.70 8.91 -2.40
N GLU A 13 -4.19 9.18 -3.61
CA GLU A 13 -5.18 8.34 -4.27
C GLU A 13 -4.65 6.95 -4.58
N GLU A 14 -3.42 6.87 -5.11
CA GLU A 14 -2.79 5.59 -5.42
C GLU A 14 -2.56 4.76 -4.16
N THR A 15 -2.14 5.40 -3.08
CA THR A 15 -1.94 4.72 -1.80
C THR A 15 -3.24 4.17 -1.27
N ARG A 16 -4.32 4.97 -1.30
CA ARG A 16 -5.63 4.54 -0.86
C ARG A 16 -6.14 3.35 -1.68
N ILE A 17 -6.06 3.45 -2.99
CA ILE A 17 -6.53 2.38 -3.89
C ILE A 17 -5.74 1.10 -3.63
N THR A 18 -4.43 1.21 -3.50
CA THR A 18 -3.55 0.07 -3.22
C THR A 18 -3.93 -0.61 -1.91
N LEU A 19 -4.11 0.15 -0.85
CA LEU A 19 -4.46 -0.41 0.46
C LEU A 19 -5.87 -0.97 0.49
N GLU A 20 -6.81 -0.37 -0.21
CA GLU A 20 -8.16 -0.94 -0.31
C GLU A 20 -8.16 -2.25 -1.09
N ASN A 21 -7.34 -2.37 -2.13
CA ASN A 21 -7.16 -3.65 -2.83
C ASN A 21 -6.57 -4.71 -1.91
N ILE A 22 -5.57 -4.35 -1.13
CA ILE A 22 -4.98 -5.26 -0.13
C ILE A 22 -6.05 -5.69 0.88
N GLY A 23 -6.87 -4.75 1.36
CA GLY A 23 -7.96 -5.05 2.29
C GLY A 23 -8.95 -6.07 1.73
N ARG A 24 -9.28 -5.97 0.44
CA ARG A 24 -10.16 -6.95 -0.21
C ARG A 24 -9.52 -8.33 -0.30
N ILE A 25 -8.23 -8.37 -0.61
CA ILE A 25 -7.49 -9.65 -0.66
C ILE A 25 -7.44 -10.28 0.72
N LEU A 26 -7.15 -9.48 1.75
CA LEU A 26 -7.12 -9.95 3.14
C LEU A 26 -8.49 -10.52 3.53
N ALA A 27 -9.56 -9.80 3.23
CA ALA A 27 -10.91 -10.25 3.56
C ALA A 27 -11.25 -11.57 2.90
N SER A 28 -10.81 -11.79 1.65
CA SER A 28 -11.06 -13.05 0.94
C SER A 28 -10.31 -14.22 1.58
N ALA A 29 -9.27 -13.97 2.34
CA ALA A 29 -8.52 -14.99 3.08
C ALA A 29 -8.97 -15.12 4.55
N GLY A 30 -10.02 -14.40 4.95
CA GLY A 30 -10.48 -14.39 6.32
C GLY A 30 -9.62 -13.59 7.27
N ALA A 31 -8.87 -12.62 6.74
CA ALA A 31 -7.95 -11.80 7.52
C ALA A 31 -8.31 -10.31 7.41
N GLY A 32 -7.62 -9.48 8.16
CA GLY A 32 -7.75 -8.04 8.11
C GLY A 32 -6.39 -7.38 8.31
N PHE A 33 -6.37 -6.06 8.33
CA PHE A 33 -5.13 -5.31 8.51
C PHE A 33 -4.43 -5.61 9.84
N ASP A 34 -5.18 -6.00 10.86
CA ASP A 34 -4.60 -6.37 12.16
C ASP A 34 -3.75 -7.64 12.10
N ASP A 35 -3.91 -8.44 11.04
CA ASP A 35 -3.15 -9.67 10.85
C ASP A 35 -1.85 -9.43 10.06
N VAL A 36 -1.64 -8.22 9.57
CA VAL A 36 -0.43 -7.85 8.83
C VAL A 36 0.72 -7.66 9.81
N VAL A 37 1.82 -8.36 9.57
CA VAL A 37 2.99 -8.31 10.46
C VAL A 37 4.14 -7.49 9.86
N ARG A 38 4.16 -7.32 8.53
CA ARG A 38 5.19 -6.55 7.84
C ARG A 38 4.65 -6.00 6.52
N CYS A 39 5.09 -4.79 6.18
CA CYS A 39 4.82 -4.19 4.88
C CYS A 39 6.13 -3.75 4.21
N GLY A 40 6.17 -3.85 2.88
CA GLY A 40 7.16 -3.18 2.05
C GLY A 40 6.45 -2.10 1.25
N CYS A 41 6.99 -0.89 1.27
CA CYS A 41 6.47 0.23 0.50
C CYS A 41 7.54 0.69 -0.48
N PHE A 42 7.21 0.71 -1.76
CA PHE A 42 8.13 1.04 -2.84
C PHE A 42 7.61 2.30 -3.52
N LEU A 43 8.43 3.36 -3.52
CA LEU A 43 8.04 4.65 -4.08
C LEU A 43 8.86 4.95 -5.33
N ALA A 44 8.20 5.49 -6.34
CA ALA A 44 8.91 6.02 -7.51
C ALA A 44 9.71 7.28 -7.15
N ASP A 45 9.25 8.03 -6.14
CA ASP A 45 9.91 9.24 -5.66
C ASP A 45 9.80 9.27 -4.13
N ILE A 46 10.94 9.28 -3.45
CA ILE A 46 10.97 9.30 -1.98
C ILE A 46 10.37 10.58 -1.40
N ASN A 47 10.30 11.64 -2.18
CA ASN A 47 9.66 12.89 -1.76
C ASN A 47 8.14 12.72 -1.54
N ASP A 48 7.55 11.63 -2.04
CA ASP A 48 6.14 11.30 -1.81
C ASP A 48 5.91 10.58 -0.48
N PHE A 49 6.97 10.38 0.32
CA PHE A 49 6.85 9.58 1.55
C PHE A 49 5.80 10.14 2.51
N ASP A 50 5.85 11.44 2.80
CA ASP A 50 4.95 12.02 3.80
C ASP A 50 3.48 11.91 3.36
N ALA A 51 3.20 12.17 2.09
CA ALA A 51 1.86 12.07 1.54
C ALA A 51 1.36 10.62 1.56
N MET A 52 2.21 9.67 1.15
CA MET A 52 1.89 8.26 1.21
C MET A 52 1.63 7.82 2.64
N ASN A 53 2.50 8.21 3.57
CA ASN A 53 2.41 7.81 4.96
C ASN A 53 1.15 8.37 5.64
N GLY A 54 0.72 9.56 5.27
CA GLY A 54 -0.50 10.15 5.80
C GLY A 54 -1.74 9.29 5.52
N VAL A 55 -1.78 8.65 4.35
CA VAL A 55 -2.86 7.72 4.01
C VAL A 55 -2.62 6.35 4.64
N TYR A 56 -1.39 5.83 4.49
CA TYR A 56 -1.01 4.51 4.99
C TYR A 56 -1.32 4.35 6.49
N ALA A 57 -0.98 5.34 7.29
CA ALA A 57 -1.12 5.25 8.73
C ALA A 57 -2.56 5.05 9.18
N GLY A 58 -3.54 5.48 8.38
CA GLY A 58 -4.96 5.34 8.70
C GLY A 58 -5.49 3.92 8.59
N TYR A 59 -4.74 3.01 7.95
CA TYR A 59 -5.17 1.62 7.77
C TYR A 59 -4.67 0.68 8.86
N PHE A 60 -3.77 1.13 9.72
CA PHE A 60 -3.15 0.28 10.74
C PHE A 60 -3.32 0.91 12.12
N THR A 61 -3.55 0.05 13.11
CA THR A 61 -3.63 0.45 14.51
C THR A 61 -2.45 -0.15 15.27
N ASP A 62 -2.20 0.34 16.48
CA ASP A 62 -1.14 -0.20 17.31
C ASP A 62 -1.51 -1.62 17.81
N PRO A 63 -0.54 -2.54 17.85
CA PRO A 63 0.82 -2.39 17.37
C PRO A 63 0.88 -2.41 15.85
N ARG A 64 1.58 -1.46 15.27
CA ARG A 64 1.68 -1.35 13.82
C ARG A 64 2.66 -2.40 13.27
N PRO A 65 2.44 -2.88 12.03
CA PRO A 65 3.38 -3.82 11.42
C PRO A 65 4.74 -3.17 11.17
N ALA A 66 5.78 -3.99 11.14
CA ALA A 66 7.08 -3.55 10.68
C ALA A 66 6.98 -3.06 9.23
N ARG A 67 7.78 -2.07 8.88
CA ARG A 67 7.74 -1.52 7.53
C ARG A 67 9.13 -1.15 7.03
N THR A 68 9.36 -1.42 5.75
CA THR A 68 10.49 -0.87 5.00
C THR A 68 9.92 0.00 3.90
N THR A 69 10.43 1.22 3.76
CA THR A 69 10.05 2.11 2.67
C THR A 69 11.30 2.54 1.93
N VAL A 70 11.31 2.35 0.62
CA VAL A 70 12.45 2.71 -0.23
C VAL A 70 11.97 3.35 -1.52
N GLN A 71 12.85 4.16 -2.12
CA GLN A 71 12.67 4.59 -3.49
C GLN A 71 13.26 3.53 -4.41
N VAL A 72 12.56 3.24 -5.50
CA VAL A 72 13.05 2.32 -6.54
C VAL A 72 13.32 3.12 -7.82
N ALA A 73 14.09 2.51 -8.74
CA ALA A 73 14.45 3.18 -9.99
C ALA A 73 13.22 3.46 -10.85
N ALA A 74 12.24 2.55 -10.86
CA ALA A 74 11.00 2.71 -11.59
C ALA A 74 9.99 1.69 -11.10
N LEU A 75 8.70 2.00 -11.30
CA LEU A 75 7.60 1.06 -11.06
C LEU A 75 6.86 0.83 -12.38
N PRO A 76 6.28 -0.37 -12.59
CA PRO A 76 5.59 -0.69 -13.83
C PRO A 76 4.44 0.28 -14.11
N GLY A 77 4.29 0.67 -15.37
CA GLY A 77 3.15 1.47 -15.80
C GLY A 77 3.13 2.91 -15.30
N GLY A 78 4.24 3.40 -14.74
CA GLY A 78 4.31 4.78 -14.23
C GLY A 78 3.54 5.00 -12.93
N ILE A 79 3.20 3.93 -12.20
CA ILE A 79 2.57 4.08 -10.89
C ILE A 79 3.56 4.70 -9.89
N LYS A 80 3.03 5.32 -8.85
CA LYS A 80 3.82 6.07 -7.88
C LYS A 80 4.19 5.27 -6.65
N VAL A 81 3.41 4.23 -6.34
CA VAL A 81 3.63 3.43 -5.14
C VAL A 81 3.24 1.98 -5.38
N GLU A 82 3.98 1.07 -4.76
CA GLU A 82 3.66 -0.35 -4.69
C GLU A 82 3.83 -0.78 -3.25
N ILE A 83 2.89 -1.56 -2.73
CA ILE A 83 2.91 -2.01 -1.34
C ILE A 83 2.70 -3.52 -1.34
N ASP A 84 3.55 -4.24 -0.61
CA ASP A 84 3.33 -5.65 -0.31
C ASP A 84 3.18 -5.85 1.19
N CYS A 85 2.57 -6.96 1.58
CA CYS A 85 2.34 -7.27 2.98
C CYS A 85 2.60 -8.74 3.24
N VAL A 86 3.10 -9.01 4.43
CA VAL A 86 3.18 -10.38 4.98
C VAL A 86 2.14 -10.45 6.09
N VAL A 87 1.33 -11.51 6.03
CA VAL A 87 0.17 -11.68 6.89
C VAL A 87 0.29 -12.98 7.65
N LEU A 88 -0.03 -12.96 8.93
CA LEU A 88 -0.16 -14.16 9.73
C LEU A 88 -1.65 -14.47 9.81
N LEU A 89 -2.08 -15.52 9.10
CA LEU A 89 -3.50 -15.82 9.00
C LEU A 89 -4.06 -16.25 10.35
N PRO A 90 -5.29 -15.82 10.67
CA PRO A 90 -5.98 -16.28 11.87
C PRO A 90 -6.20 -17.80 11.83
N LYS A 91 -6.16 -18.44 12.98
CA LYS A 91 -6.42 -19.86 13.09
C LYS A 91 -7.92 -20.13 13.19
#